data_95d49a7635a560471bc45967da7213b5
#
_entry.id   95d49a7635a560471bc45967da7213b5
#
_cell.length_a   1.000
_cell.length_b   1.000
_cell.length_c   1.000
_cell.angle_alpha   90.00
_cell.angle_beta   90.00
_cell.angle_gamma   90.00
#
_symmetry.space_group_name_H-M   'P 1'
#
loop_
_entity.id
_entity.type
_entity.pdbx_description
1 polymer ?
#
loop_
_entity_poly.entity_id
_entity_poly.type
_entity_poly.pdbx_seq_one_letter_code
_entity_poly.pdbx_strand_id
1 'polypeptide(L)'
;MKRLSLIFAALLLTSVVVSCGGGETTTTPETTAADVGTETTVETEDTFDPFAGLPEKDYGGYDFHMLIRNNPRWIEDMYIEAASGEIVDDAIFERNSLISEKYNVTITYQPSSHDNTETDAVTSILAGDDAYSLVMAHGRAAFSYANQGLVLDWNTELPCVNLDNPWWDQDARKSFSINNRLYVMIGDLSYCSMGAANLMLFNKQMFQDLDLEYPYQLVKDGKWTYETWETMAKGAAMDLNGDGTISKEYDRYGYVTQKWVGPVQAFATSGLRVVSKDDDDIPYISIMSDKTVEVFNRYFDLIESDDAFVDTGDLSYSADFIKIFEEGRSLFIDMNMHDVETMRDMDTDFGIVPWPKYDEAAEYCTNVDAGTNMCVIPMTASDPERTSIILEAMSAIGYYKVLPAYYEVALQTKASRDNDSAEMLDIIKAARIYDLGYYNYETSMAFNNEFVNFIDTPSLGRNFTSWYEKNIKAANKSLEKVLKEYLD
;
A
#
# COMPACT_ATOMS: atom_id res chain seq x y z
N MET A 1 0.26 55.35 3.67
CA MET A 1 0.84 56.33 4.64
C MET A 1 1.37 55.55 5.83
N LYS A 2 2.63 55.81 6.10
CA LYS A 2 3.42 55.50 7.34
C LYS A 2 3.82 54.03 7.61
N ARG A 3 5.08 53.86 7.31
CA ARG A 3 6.08 52.91 7.83
C ARG A 3 6.15 52.92 9.36
N LEU A 4 6.47 51.81 9.98
CA LEU A 4 7.44 51.80 11.09
C LEU A 4 8.19 50.46 11.14
N SER A 5 9.48 50.53 10.91
CA SER A 5 10.51 49.52 11.21
C SER A 5 10.82 49.55 12.70
N LEU A 6 11.14 48.41 13.30
CA LEU A 6 11.98 48.37 14.52
C LEU A 6 12.84 47.09 14.54
N ILE A 7 14.12 47.34 14.57
CA ILE A 7 15.28 46.49 14.76
C ILE A 7 15.48 46.28 16.26
N PHE A 8 15.88 45.09 16.71
CA PHE A 8 16.77 44.87 17.91
C PHE A 8 17.20 43.41 17.86
N ALA A 9 18.41 43.10 17.61
CA ALA A 9 19.67 43.20 18.35
C ALA A 9 19.97 41.95 19.19
N ALA A 10 21.08 41.33 18.84
CA ALA A 10 21.71 40.15 19.41
C ALA A 10 22.21 40.39 20.86
N LEU A 11 22.25 39.32 21.64
CA LEU A 11 23.13 39.25 22.83
C LEU A 11 23.70 37.83 22.95
N LEU A 12 25.01 37.78 22.67
CA LEU A 12 25.94 36.73 23.05
C LEU A 12 26.22 36.84 24.57
N LEU A 13 26.21 35.71 25.25
CA LEU A 13 26.86 35.59 26.57
C LEU A 13 27.60 34.25 26.65
N THR A 14 28.92 34.38 26.53
CA THR A 14 29.93 33.40 26.91
C THR A 14 30.10 33.39 28.42
N SER A 15 30.20 32.24 29.06
CA SER A 15 30.86 32.09 30.33
C SER A 15 31.68 30.80 30.41
N VAL A 16 32.97 30.99 30.41
CA VAL A 16 34.00 30.04 30.78
C VAL A 16 34.09 29.95 32.28
N VAL A 17 34.15 28.75 32.85
CA VAL A 17 34.74 28.55 34.22
C VAL A 17 35.63 27.33 34.17
N VAL A 18 36.86 27.56 34.57
CA VAL A 18 37.97 26.65 34.79
C VAL A 18 38.03 26.28 36.26
N SER A 19 38.46 25.06 36.57
CA SER A 19 39.48 24.71 37.54
C SER A 19 39.20 23.62 38.58
N CYS A 20 40.01 22.59 38.45
CA CYS A 20 40.84 21.87 39.46
C CYS A 20 40.17 21.38 40.77
N GLY A 21 40.36 20.20 41.20
CA GLY A 21 41.47 19.27 41.33
C GLY A 21 41.23 18.35 42.51
N GLY A 22 41.88 17.21 42.53
CA GLY A 22 42.12 16.43 43.76
C GLY A 22 41.50 15.03 43.76
N GLY A 23 42.36 14.04 43.64
CA GLY A 23 42.11 12.65 43.50
C GLY A 23 41.92 11.90 44.81
N GLU A 24 41.45 10.69 44.68
CA GLU A 24 42.00 9.51 45.41
C GLU A 24 41.45 8.22 44.83
N THR A 25 42.34 7.27 44.68
CA THR A 25 42.22 5.91 44.15
C THR A 25 41.49 4.97 45.12
N THR A 26 40.62 4.10 44.57
CA THR A 26 40.47 2.73 45.06
C THR A 26 40.02 1.78 43.96
N THR A 27 40.65 0.62 44.00
CA THR A 27 40.70 -0.51 43.06
C THR A 27 39.41 -1.31 42.88
N THR A 28 39.19 -1.69 41.65
CA THR A 28 38.63 -2.88 40.96
C THR A 28 37.83 -3.96 41.75
N PRO A 29 36.84 -4.67 41.13
CA PRO A 29 37.17 -5.65 40.07
C PRO A 29 36.27 -5.63 38.81
N GLU A 30 36.89 -6.11 37.73
CA GLU A 30 36.33 -6.44 36.44
C GLU A 30 35.16 -7.43 36.50
N THR A 31 34.12 -7.13 35.77
CA THR A 31 33.21 -8.17 35.26
C THR A 31 32.98 -7.88 33.77
N THR A 32 33.50 -8.77 32.97
CA THR A 32 33.33 -8.83 31.52
C THR A 32 31.87 -9.05 31.16
N ALA A 33 31.23 -8.04 30.53
CA ALA A 33 30.01 -8.22 29.77
C ALA A 33 30.40 -8.19 28.29
N ALA A 34 30.09 -9.24 27.59
CA ALA A 34 30.28 -9.33 26.14
C ALA A 34 29.32 -8.35 25.46
N ASP A 35 29.91 -7.41 24.76
CA ASP A 35 29.24 -6.51 23.84
C ASP A 35 28.95 -7.30 22.55
N VAL A 36 27.69 -7.65 22.33
CA VAL A 36 27.18 -8.09 21.03
C VAL A 36 26.48 -6.88 20.43
N GLY A 37 27.26 -5.93 19.99
CA GLY A 37 26.81 -4.87 19.12
C GLY A 37 26.59 -5.43 17.72
N THR A 38 25.35 -5.71 17.36
CA THR A 38 24.98 -5.83 15.96
C THR A 38 24.92 -4.40 15.42
N GLU A 39 26.04 -3.91 14.91
CA GLU A 39 26.06 -2.75 14.04
C GLU A 39 25.29 -3.12 12.77
N THR A 40 24.04 -2.72 12.71
CA THR A 40 23.37 -2.55 11.41
C THR A 40 24.06 -1.34 10.78
N THR A 41 25.04 -1.59 9.93
CA THR A 41 25.60 -0.56 9.06
C THR A 41 24.50 -0.09 8.14
N VAL A 42 23.88 1.03 8.48
CA VAL A 42 23.17 1.87 7.52
C VAL A 42 24.25 2.33 6.55
N GLU A 43 24.27 1.81 5.32
CA GLU A 43 25.09 2.37 4.25
C GLU A 43 24.70 3.85 4.13
N THR A 44 25.68 4.71 4.31
CA THR A 44 25.50 6.15 4.22
C THR A 44 25.19 6.54 2.80
N GLU A 45 24.29 7.50 2.58
CA GLU A 45 23.82 8.03 1.28
C GLU A 45 24.94 8.37 0.28
N ASP A 46 26.18 8.55 0.71
CA ASP A 46 27.35 8.90 -0.10
C ASP A 46 27.93 7.73 -0.95
N THR A 47 27.40 6.53 -0.89
CA THR A 47 27.94 5.35 -1.60
C THR A 47 26.97 4.69 -2.58
N PHE A 48 25.70 5.11 -2.61
CA PHE A 48 24.71 4.51 -3.51
C PHE A 48 24.79 5.12 -4.91
N ASP A 49 25.13 4.26 -5.89
CA ASP A 49 25.03 4.60 -7.32
C ASP A 49 23.81 3.90 -7.93
N PRO A 50 22.73 4.64 -8.23
CA PRO A 50 21.51 4.05 -8.79
C PRO A 50 21.67 3.50 -10.21
N PHE A 51 22.79 3.78 -10.85
CA PHE A 51 23.12 3.33 -12.19
C PHE A 51 24.13 2.19 -12.21
N ALA A 52 24.55 1.70 -11.03
CA ALA A 52 25.52 0.63 -10.91
C ALA A 52 25.05 -0.62 -11.65
N GLY A 53 25.92 -1.15 -12.54
CA GLY A 53 25.59 -2.34 -13.34
C GLY A 53 24.75 -2.07 -14.59
N LEU A 54 24.21 -0.88 -14.77
CA LEU A 54 23.47 -0.51 -15.98
C LEU A 54 24.43 -0.05 -17.09
N PRO A 55 24.09 -0.31 -18.37
CA PRO A 55 24.90 0.14 -19.51
C PRO A 55 24.98 1.66 -19.62
N GLU A 56 26.16 2.17 -19.98
CA GLU A 56 26.34 3.57 -20.39
C GLU A 56 25.72 3.78 -21.78
N LYS A 57 24.66 4.59 -21.86
CA LYS A 57 23.92 4.86 -23.10
C LYS A 57 23.58 6.35 -23.20
N ASP A 58 23.44 6.81 -24.43
CA ASP A 58 22.91 8.13 -24.79
C ASP A 58 21.78 7.90 -25.81
N TYR A 59 20.54 8.26 -25.43
CA TYR A 59 19.36 8.03 -26.27
C TYR A 59 18.96 9.26 -27.09
N GLY A 60 19.81 10.28 -27.17
CA GLY A 60 19.68 11.41 -28.11
C GLY A 60 18.40 12.25 -27.93
N GLY A 61 17.91 12.37 -26.72
CA GLY A 61 16.69 13.12 -26.41
C GLY A 61 15.41 12.31 -26.63
N TYR A 62 15.48 10.96 -26.59
CA TYR A 62 14.28 10.12 -26.68
C TYR A 62 13.23 10.51 -25.63
N ASP A 63 11.97 10.58 -26.04
CA ASP A 63 10.84 10.81 -25.15
C ASP A 63 10.37 9.49 -24.53
N PHE A 64 10.75 9.25 -23.26
CA PHE A 64 10.20 8.16 -22.47
C PHE A 64 8.80 8.55 -22.00
N HIS A 65 7.82 8.22 -22.84
CA HIS A 65 6.45 8.63 -22.66
C HIS A 65 5.62 7.61 -21.87
N MET A 66 4.99 8.05 -20.79
CA MET A 66 4.20 7.22 -19.91
C MET A 66 2.70 7.45 -20.11
N LEU A 67 1.89 6.40 -20.13
CA LEU A 67 0.44 6.50 -19.96
C LEU A 67 0.10 6.29 -18.49
N ILE A 68 -0.55 7.29 -17.86
CA ILE A 68 -0.88 7.26 -16.44
C ILE A 68 -2.39 7.48 -16.27
N ARG A 69 -2.98 6.89 -15.24
CA ARG A 69 -4.39 7.11 -14.88
C ARG A 69 -4.67 8.58 -14.67
N ASN A 70 -5.83 9.07 -15.15
CA ASN A 70 -6.21 10.47 -15.12
C ASN A 70 -6.73 10.89 -13.73
N ASN A 71 -5.80 10.99 -12.78
CA ASN A 71 -6.06 11.47 -11.44
C ASN A 71 -4.75 12.06 -10.87
N PRO A 72 -4.76 13.24 -10.23
CA PRO A 72 -3.56 13.87 -9.68
C PRO A 72 -2.69 12.92 -8.85
N ARG A 73 -3.28 12.15 -7.95
CA ARG A 73 -2.56 11.18 -7.09
C ARG A 73 -1.67 10.22 -7.88
N TRP A 74 -2.19 9.67 -8.98
CA TRP A 74 -1.45 8.70 -9.80
C TRP A 74 -0.44 9.35 -10.72
N ILE A 75 -0.71 10.60 -11.13
CA ILE A 75 0.21 11.40 -11.95
C ILE A 75 1.39 11.87 -11.11
N GLU A 76 1.13 12.46 -9.95
CA GLU A 76 2.13 12.99 -9.03
C GLU A 76 3.07 11.91 -8.49
N ASP A 77 2.62 10.68 -8.35
CA ASP A 77 3.45 9.50 -8.03
C ASP A 77 4.60 9.26 -9.04
N MET A 78 4.36 9.61 -10.29
CA MET A 78 5.30 9.31 -11.38
C MET A 78 5.99 10.54 -11.95
N TYR A 79 5.33 11.70 -11.92
CA TYR A 79 5.81 12.90 -12.61
C TYR A 79 5.46 14.18 -11.84
N ILE A 80 6.49 14.95 -11.57
CA ILE A 80 6.41 16.33 -11.04
C ILE A 80 7.15 17.24 -12.01
N GLU A 81 6.50 18.34 -12.43
CA GLU A 81 7.03 19.25 -13.45
C GLU A 81 8.23 20.08 -12.94
N ALA A 82 8.20 20.48 -11.67
CA ALA A 82 9.25 21.29 -11.05
C ALA A 82 9.28 21.05 -9.54
N ALA A 83 10.44 21.23 -8.92
CA ALA A 83 10.56 21.20 -7.48
C ALA A 83 9.62 22.22 -6.82
N SER A 84 8.86 21.78 -5.82
CA SER A 84 7.83 22.57 -5.12
C SER A 84 8.24 22.98 -3.70
N GLY A 85 9.24 22.29 -3.13
CA GLY A 85 9.63 22.34 -1.73
C GLY A 85 8.89 21.30 -0.87
N GLU A 86 8.00 20.51 -1.46
CA GLU A 86 7.40 19.35 -0.81
C GLU A 86 8.34 18.14 -0.96
N ILE A 87 8.58 17.44 0.13
CA ILE A 87 9.66 16.41 0.21
C ILE A 87 9.49 15.31 -0.84
N VAL A 88 8.27 14.79 -1.02
CA VAL A 88 8.00 13.71 -1.96
C VAL A 88 8.09 14.20 -3.40
N ASP A 89 7.51 15.37 -3.69
CA ASP A 89 7.54 15.98 -5.02
C ASP A 89 8.97 16.23 -5.48
N ASP A 90 9.79 16.81 -4.60
CA ASP A 90 11.18 17.11 -4.88
C ASP A 90 11.99 15.83 -5.15
N ALA A 91 11.72 14.76 -4.41
CA ALA A 91 12.37 13.46 -4.63
C ALA A 91 11.99 12.83 -5.99
N ILE A 92 10.72 12.96 -6.42
CA ILE A 92 10.26 12.47 -7.73
C ILE A 92 10.84 13.30 -8.87
N PHE A 93 10.84 14.63 -8.71
CA PHE A 93 11.47 15.52 -9.67
C PHE A 93 12.98 15.24 -9.83
N GLU A 94 13.69 15.05 -8.72
CA GLU A 94 15.12 14.69 -8.73
C GLU A 94 15.35 13.34 -9.41
N ARG A 95 14.55 12.31 -9.10
CA ARG A 95 14.60 10.98 -9.74
C ARG A 95 14.54 11.11 -11.26
N ASN A 96 13.51 11.80 -11.76
CA ASN A 96 13.28 11.94 -13.18
C ASN A 96 14.39 12.78 -13.85
N SER A 97 14.90 13.81 -13.17
CA SER A 97 15.99 14.66 -13.65
C SER A 97 17.32 13.91 -13.78
N LEU A 98 17.68 13.11 -12.76
CA LEU A 98 18.91 12.29 -12.77
C LEU A 98 18.91 11.30 -13.95
N ILE A 99 17.78 10.65 -14.22
CA ILE A 99 17.65 9.70 -15.34
C ILE A 99 17.74 10.43 -16.68
N SER A 100 17.05 11.58 -16.79
CA SER A 100 17.05 12.38 -18.01
C SER A 100 18.46 12.88 -18.34
N GLU A 101 19.22 13.32 -17.36
CA GLU A 101 20.60 13.76 -17.54
C GLU A 101 21.52 12.57 -17.89
N LYS A 102 21.42 11.45 -17.16
CA LYS A 102 22.29 10.29 -17.35
C LYS A 102 22.17 9.66 -18.71
N TYR A 103 20.95 9.52 -19.23
CA TYR A 103 20.66 8.77 -20.45
C TYR A 103 20.26 9.65 -21.64
N ASN A 104 20.26 10.99 -21.48
CA ASN A 104 19.81 11.94 -22.50
C ASN A 104 18.41 11.55 -23.02
N VAL A 105 17.45 11.45 -22.10
CA VAL A 105 16.03 11.18 -22.39
C VAL A 105 15.16 12.31 -21.83
N THR A 106 13.98 12.49 -22.39
CA THR A 106 12.92 13.30 -21.78
C THR A 106 11.92 12.35 -21.16
N ILE A 107 11.54 12.56 -19.91
CA ILE A 107 10.46 11.81 -19.26
C ILE A 107 9.19 12.65 -19.35
N THR A 108 8.17 12.12 -20.00
CA THR A 108 6.87 12.78 -20.17
C THR A 108 5.73 11.82 -19.88
N TYR A 109 4.52 12.36 -19.80
CA TYR A 109 3.35 11.53 -19.58
C TYR A 109 2.13 12.05 -20.34
N GLN A 110 1.17 11.14 -20.57
CA GLN A 110 -0.18 11.42 -20.98
C GLN A 110 -1.15 10.90 -19.92
N PRO A 111 -2.06 11.73 -19.38
CA PRO A 111 -3.16 11.20 -18.60
C PRO A 111 -4.11 10.42 -19.51
N SER A 112 -4.60 9.27 -19.05
CA SER A 112 -5.56 8.48 -19.80
C SER A 112 -6.88 9.24 -20.01
N SER A 113 -7.63 8.89 -21.05
CA SER A 113 -8.94 9.50 -21.34
C SER A 113 -10.00 9.20 -20.27
N HIS A 114 -9.77 8.16 -19.45
CA HIS A 114 -10.61 7.73 -18.34
C HIS A 114 -9.76 7.48 -17.10
N ASP A 115 -10.40 7.23 -15.95
CA ASP A 115 -9.69 6.92 -14.70
C ASP A 115 -8.84 5.64 -14.80
N ASN A 116 -9.15 4.71 -15.69
CA ASN A 116 -8.29 3.58 -16.03
C ASN A 116 -7.63 3.80 -17.40
N THR A 117 -6.50 3.14 -17.63
CA THR A 117 -5.69 3.27 -18.87
C THR A 117 -6.15 2.34 -20.00
N GLU A 118 -7.19 1.50 -19.77
CA GLU A 118 -7.49 0.34 -20.62
C GLU A 118 -7.77 0.71 -22.07
N THR A 119 -8.64 1.68 -22.31
CA THR A 119 -9.03 2.05 -23.67
C THR A 119 -7.85 2.60 -24.47
N ASP A 120 -7.06 3.49 -23.87
CA ASP A 120 -5.97 4.21 -24.56
C ASP A 120 -4.81 3.25 -24.86
N ALA A 121 -4.41 2.43 -23.89
CA ALA A 121 -3.34 1.47 -24.04
C ALA A 121 -3.70 0.40 -25.12
N VAL A 122 -4.86 -0.24 -25.01
CA VAL A 122 -5.29 -1.27 -25.95
C VAL A 122 -5.42 -0.72 -27.36
N THR A 123 -5.97 0.49 -27.52
CA THR A 123 -6.12 1.13 -28.84
C THR A 123 -4.76 1.37 -29.50
N SER A 124 -3.80 1.92 -28.76
CA SER A 124 -2.44 2.18 -29.24
C SER A 124 -1.72 0.87 -29.60
N ILE A 125 -1.72 -0.11 -28.71
CA ILE A 125 -1.02 -1.38 -28.91
C ILE A 125 -1.58 -2.13 -30.14
N LEU A 126 -2.91 -2.21 -30.30
CA LEU A 126 -3.53 -2.87 -31.44
C LEU A 126 -3.34 -2.13 -32.76
N ALA A 127 -3.11 -0.81 -32.71
CA ALA A 127 -2.71 -0.04 -33.89
C ALA A 127 -1.24 -0.26 -34.29
N GLY A 128 -0.45 -0.90 -33.42
CA GLY A 128 0.98 -1.10 -33.62
C GLY A 128 1.82 0.16 -33.36
N ASP A 129 1.28 1.11 -32.59
CA ASP A 129 1.94 2.36 -32.26
C ASP A 129 2.92 2.19 -31.10
N ASP A 130 4.13 2.74 -31.23
CA ASP A 130 5.12 2.90 -30.15
C ASP A 130 4.84 4.20 -29.36
N ALA A 131 3.60 4.35 -28.88
CA ALA A 131 3.17 5.59 -28.25
C ALA A 131 3.60 5.66 -26.77
N TYR A 132 3.71 4.52 -26.10
CA TYR A 132 4.02 4.48 -24.67
C TYR A 132 5.17 3.53 -24.37
N SER A 133 6.14 4.04 -23.59
CA SER A 133 7.26 3.24 -23.06
C SER A 133 6.86 2.48 -21.79
N LEU A 134 5.90 3.01 -21.05
CA LEU A 134 5.39 2.47 -19.78
C LEU A 134 3.90 2.82 -19.63
N VAL A 135 3.10 1.90 -19.12
CA VAL A 135 1.74 2.15 -18.69
C VAL A 135 1.63 1.90 -17.18
N MET A 136 1.23 2.92 -16.44
CA MET A 136 0.90 2.83 -15.02
C MET A 136 -0.60 2.62 -14.87
N ALA A 137 -0.97 1.35 -14.66
CA ALA A 137 -2.35 0.92 -14.76
C ALA A 137 -2.97 0.59 -13.40
N HIS A 138 -4.29 0.69 -13.30
CA HIS A 138 -5.06 0.02 -12.26
C HIS A 138 -4.85 -1.49 -12.35
N GLY A 139 -4.75 -2.20 -11.22
CA GLY A 139 -4.43 -3.63 -11.19
C GLY A 139 -5.29 -4.48 -12.14
N ARG A 140 -6.59 -4.25 -12.18
CA ARG A 140 -7.49 -4.98 -13.09
C ARG A 140 -7.21 -4.70 -14.57
N ALA A 141 -6.87 -3.47 -14.92
CA ALA A 141 -6.52 -3.12 -16.29
C ALA A 141 -5.18 -3.74 -16.67
N ALA A 142 -4.18 -3.73 -15.81
CA ALA A 142 -2.88 -4.34 -16.04
C ALA A 142 -3.01 -5.83 -16.38
N PHE A 143 -3.80 -6.57 -15.63
CA PHE A 143 -4.05 -7.99 -15.91
C PHE A 143 -4.92 -8.23 -17.14
N SER A 144 -5.83 -7.30 -17.47
CA SER A 144 -6.57 -7.39 -18.73
C SER A 144 -5.64 -7.31 -19.95
N TYR A 145 -4.58 -6.48 -19.90
CA TYR A 145 -3.57 -6.44 -20.97
C TYR A 145 -2.76 -7.72 -21.06
N ALA A 146 -2.31 -8.23 -19.89
CA ALA A 146 -1.58 -9.49 -19.81
C ALA A 146 -2.36 -10.66 -20.40
N ASN A 147 -3.65 -10.79 -20.03
CA ASN A 147 -4.52 -11.85 -20.50
C ASN A 147 -4.87 -11.76 -22.01
N GLN A 148 -4.56 -10.64 -22.65
CA GLN A 148 -4.73 -10.42 -24.09
C GLN A 148 -3.41 -10.52 -24.86
N GLY A 149 -2.27 -10.79 -24.18
CA GLY A 149 -0.96 -10.86 -24.80
C GLY A 149 -0.45 -9.51 -25.34
N LEU A 150 -0.84 -8.40 -24.69
CA LEU A 150 -0.54 -7.05 -25.16
C LEU A 150 0.71 -6.42 -24.53
N VAL A 151 1.36 -7.11 -23.61
CA VAL A 151 2.46 -6.58 -22.82
C VAL A 151 3.64 -7.54 -22.76
N LEU A 152 4.83 -7.01 -22.54
CA LEU A 152 6.08 -7.75 -22.50
C LEU A 152 6.23 -8.55 -21.20
N ASP A 153 6.88 -9.71 -21.30
CA ASP A 153 7.26 -10.54 -20.15
C ASP A 153 8.49 -9.96 -19.43
N TRP A 154 8.33 -9.58 -18.18
CA TRP A 154 9.38 -9.03 -17.33
C TRP A 154 10.56 -9.99 -17.11
N ASN A 155 10.32 -11.30 -17.12
CA ASN A 155 11.36 -12.31 -16.90
C ASN A 155 12.27 -12.50 -18.11
N THR A 156 11.78 -12.25 -19.33
CA THR A 156 12.48 -12.66 -20.56
C THR A 156 12.73 -11.53 -21.55
N GLU A 157 11.94 -10.46 -21.53
CA GLU A 157 11.98 -9.43 -22.57
C GLU A 157 12.55 -8.09 -22.10
N LEU A 158 12.84 -7.93 -20.79
CA LEU A 158 13.43 -6.73 -20.18
C LEU A 158 14.86 -6.98 -19.70
N PRO A 159 15.86 -6.95 -20.58
CA PRO A 159 17.20 -7.53 -20.33
C PRO A 159 18.03 -6.82 -19.25
N CYS A 160 17.71 -5.59 -18.88
CA CYS A 160 18.44 -4.81 -17.87
C CYS A 160 17.69 -4.70 -16.55
N VAL A 161 16.49 -5.27 -16.42
CA VAL A 161 15.79 -5.38 -15.14
C VAL A 161 16.36 -6.55 -14.36
N ASN A 162 16.75 -6.31 -13.12
CA ASN A 162 17.11 -7.36 -12.18
C ASN A 162 16.03 -7.49 -11.09
N LEU A 163 15.08 -8.37 -11.31
CA LEU A 163 13.95 -8.59 -10.40
C LEU A 163 14.34 -9.12 -9.01
N ASP A 164 15.60 -9.50 -8.79
CA ASP A 164 16.10 -9.90 -7.47
C ASP A 164 16.53 -8.68 -6.62
N ASN A 165 16.56 -7.49 -7.19
CA ASN A 165 16.86 -6.26 -6.47
C ASN A 165 15.75 -5.87 -5.50
N PRO A 166 16.07 -5.23 -4.35
CA PRO A 166 15.12 -4.94 -3.28
C PRO A 166 14.03 -3.92 -3.65
N TRP A 167 14.21 -3.15 -4.70
CA TRP A 167 13.22 -2.20 -5.20
C TRP A 167 12.12 -2.81 -6.08
N TRP A 168 12.17 -4.11 -6.34
CA TRP A 168 11.08 -4.87 -6.94
C TRP A 168 10.33 -5.65 -5.87
N ASP A 169 9.02 -5.53 -5.83
CA ASP A 169 8.21 -6.18 -4.81
C ASP A 169 8.20 -7.71 -5.01
N GLN A 170 8.81 -8.44 -4.09
CA GLN A 170 9.01 -9.89 -4.22
C GLN A 170 7.71 -10.68 -4.01
N ASP A 171 6.77 -10.18 -3.20
CA ASP A 171 5.47 -10.85 -3.04
C ASP A 171 4.60 -10.64 -4.30
N ALA A 172 4.60 -9.43 -4.87
CA ALA A 172 3.96 -9.16 -6.16
C ALA A 172 4.55 -10.04 -7.27
N ARG A 173 5.89 -10.10 -7.38
CA ARG A 173 6.57 -10.97 -8.34
C ARG A 173 6.13 -12.43 -8.21
N LYS A 174 6.12 -12.97 -6.99
CA LYS A 174 5.72 -14.33 -6.71
C LYS A 174 4.22 -14.55 -7.00
N SER A 175 3.37 -13.59 -6.62
CA SER A 175 1.92 -13.74 -6.74
C SER A 175 1.44 -13.58 -8.17
N PHE A 176 2.06 -12.70 -8.95
CA PHE A 176 1.61 -12.35 -10.30
C PHE A 176 2.17 -13.23 -11.40
N SER A 177 3.24 -13.98 -11.16
CA SER A 177 3.74 -14.93 -12.15
C SER A 177 2.73 -16.06 -12.39
N ILE A 178 2.67 -16.54 -13.61
CA ILE A 178 1.93 -17.75 -14.03
C ILE A 178 2.83 -18.53 -14.99
N ASN A 179 3.14 -19.77 -14.67
CA ASN A 179 4.05 -20.59 -15.47
C ASN A 179 5.40 -19.89 -15.75
N ASN A 180 5.95 -19.21 -14.72
CA ASN A 180 7.16 -18.39 -14.78
C ASN A 180 7.10 -17.19 -15.75
N ARG A 181 5.96 -16.82 -16.28
CA ARG A 181 5.75 -15.59 -17.05
C ARG A 181 5.22 -14.50 -16.14
N LEU A 182 5.78 -13.29 -16.26
CA LEU A 182 5.45 -12.15 -15.42
C LEU A 182 5.17 -10.94 -16.32
N TYR A 183 3.92 -10.56 -16.48
CA TYR A 183 3.50 -9.45 -17.36
C TYR A 183 3.16 -8.17 -16.61
N VAL A 184 2.95 -8.26 -15.29
CA VAL A 184 2.58 -7.14 -14.42
C VAL A 184 3.57 -7.11 -13.26
N MET A 185 4.11 -5.93 -12.95
CA MET A 185 5.06 -5.79 -11.84
C MET A 185 4.76 -4.57 -10.97
N ILE A 186 5.25 -4.60 -9.77
CA ILE A 186 5.25 -3.50 -8.81
C ILE A 186 6.69 -3.27 -8.34
N GLY A 187 7.11 -2.01 -8.39
CA GLY A 187 8.44 -1.60 -7.93
C GLY A 187 8.40 -0.21 -7.33
N ASP A 188 9.46 0.17 -6.65
CA ASP A 188 9.59 1.45 -5.95
C ASP A 188 9.81 2.65 -6.89
N LEU A 189 9.67 2.44 -8.22
CA LEU A 189 9.46 3.57 -9.15
C LEU A 189 8.15 4.31 -8.82
N SER A 190 7.25 3.67 -8.10
CA SER A 190 5.96 4.18 -7.62
C SER A 190 5.83 3.89 -6.13
N TYR A 191 5.52 4.90 -5.30
CA TYR A 191 5.22 4.69 -3.90
C TYR A 191 3.75 4.27 -3.65
N CYS A 192 2.93 4.24 -4.70
CA CYS A 192 1.51 3.93 -4.59
C CYS A 192 1.21 2.57 -3.98
N SER A 193 2.07 1.57 -4.15
CA SER A 193 1.88 0.27 -3.51
C SER A 193 1.95 0.35 -1.98
N MET A 194 2.77 1.27 -1.46
CA MET A 194 2.81 1.57 -0.02
C MET A 194 1.60 2.41 0.39
N GLY A 195 1.26 3.43 -0.39
CA GLY A 195 0.09 4.26 -0.14
C GLY A 195 -1.24 3.50 -0.18
N ALA A 196 -1.32 2.48 -1.03
CA ALA A 196 -2.49 1.60 -1.16
C ALA A 196 -2.50 0.42 -0.16
N ALA A 197 -1.47 0.28 0.68
CA ALA A 197 -1.49 -0.68 1.78
C ALA A 197 -2.55 -0.28 2.81
N ASN A 198 -3.38 -1.23 3.20
CA ASN A 198 -4.44 -0.97 4.16
C ASN A 198 -3.93 -1.07 5.61
N LEU A 199 -4.48 -0.23 6.47
CA LEU A 199 -4.14 -0.18 7.88
C LEU A 199 -5.38 0.13 8.73
N MET A 200 -5.24 0.05 10.04
CA MET A 200 -6.28 0.39 10.99
C MET A 200 -5.85 1.57 11.85
N LEU A 201 -6.73 2.58 11.96
CA LEU A 201 -6.58 3.65 12.93
C LEU A 201 -7.43 3.37 14.16
N PHE A 202 -6.95 3.82 15.32
CA PHE A 202 -7.72 3.79 16.55
C PHE A 202 -7.75 5.16 17.23
N ASN A 203 -8.88 5.51 17.82
CA ASN A 203 -9.10 6.78 18.49
C ASN A 203 -8.51 6.74 19.90
N LYS A 204 -7.40 7.47 20.13
CA LYS A 204 -6.69 7.48 21.42
C LYS A 204 -7.52 8.00 22.58
N GLN A 205 -8.38 9.00 22.34
CA GLN A 205 -9.25 9.53 23.38
C GLN A 205 -10.29 8.50 23.81
N MET A 206 -10.92 7.80 22.86
CA MET A 206 -11.89 6.74 23.21
C MET A 206 -11.23 5.58 23.96
N PHE A 207 -9.98 5.23 23.62
CA PHE A 207 -9.24 4.22 24.39
C PHE A 207 -9.07 4.62 25.85
N GLN A 208 -8.74 5.90 26.10
CA GLN A 208 -8.64 6.43 27.47
C GLN A 208 -9.98 6.45 28.18
N ASP A 209 -11.04 6.91 27.51
CA ASP A 209 -12.39 7.01 28.08
C ASP A 209 -12.99 5.63 28.39
N LEU A 210 -12.58 4.58 27.68
CA LEU A 210 -13.01 3.19 27.88
C LEU A 210 -12.04 2.38 28.75
N ASP A 211 -10.97 3.00 29.32
CA ASP A 211 -9.93 2.35 30.12
C ASP A 211 -9.28 1.16 29.39
N LEU A 212 -9.05 1.31 28.07
CA LEU A 212 -8.38 0.34 27.22
C LEU A 212 -6.90 0.70 27.04
N GLU A 213 -6.04 -0.33 27.01
CA GLU A 213 -4.63 -0.15 26.63
C GLU A 213 -4.50 -0.02 25.11
N TYR A 214 -3.60 0.87 24.64
CA TYR A 214 -3.34 1.01 23.21
C TYR A 214 -2.81 -0.29 22.62
N PRO A 215 -3.22 -0.65 21.37
CA PRO A 215 -2.94 -1.96 20.82
C PRO A 215 -1.48 -2.17 20.38
N TYR A 216 -0.61 -1.18 20.50
CA TYR A 216 0.80 -1.28 20.08
C TYR A 216 1.54 -2.47 20.69
N GLN A 217 1.40 -2.66 22.03
CA GLN A 217 2.06 -3.78 22.68
C GLN A 217 1.48 -5.12 22.27
N LEU A 218 0.17 -5.19 21.99
CA LEU A 218 -0.46 -6.38 21.45
C LEU A 218 0.10 -6.74 20.08
N VAL A 219 0.37 -5.73 19.22
CA VAL A 219 1.00 -5.95 17.92
C VAL A 219 2.41 -6.52 18.08
N LYS A 220 3.26 -5.88 18.93
CA LYS A 220 4.63 -6.30 19.19
C LYS A 220 4.72 -7.71 19.78
N ASP A 221 3.77 -8.08 20.63
CA ASP A 221 3.68 -9.41 21.25
C ASP A 221 3.03 -10.47 20.33
N GLY A 222 2.58 -10.09 19.14
CA GLY A 222 1.85 -10.98 18.25
C GLY A 222 0.46 -11.38 18.73
N LYS A 223 -0.15 -10.60 19.62
CA LYS A 223 -1.46 -10.83 20.22
C LYS A 223 -2.57 -9.89 19.69
N TRP A 224 -2.23 -9.02 18.75
CA TRP A 224 -3.19 -8.21 18.04
C TRP A 224 -3.91 -9.08 17.01
N THR A 225 -4.94 -9.79 17.47
CA THR A 225 -5.71 -10.77 16.71
C THR A 225 -7.13 -10.25 16.42
N TYR A 226 -7.78 -10.91 15.48
CA TYR A 226 -9.17 -10.65 15.15
C TYR A 226 -10.08 -10.73 16.39
N GLU A 227 -9.84 -11.70 17.30
CA GLU A 227 -10.61 -11.85 18.55
C GLU A 227 -10.42 -10.66 19.49
N THR A 228 -9.17 -10.20 19.64
CA THR A 228 -8.84 -9.06 20.51
C THR A 228 -9.49 -7.78 19.99
N TRP A 229 -9.34 -7.51 18.68
CA TRP A 229 -9.95 -6.36 18.02
C TRP A 229 -11.48 -6.38 18.10
N GLU A 230 -12.09 -7.49 17.74
CA GLU A 230 -13.55 -7.66 17.76
C GLU A 230 -14.13 -7.43 19.17
N THR A 231 -13.44 -7.93 20.21
CA THR A 231 -13.84 -7.74 21.60
C THR A 231 -13.83 -6.26 21.99
N MET A 232 -12.80 -5.52 21.60
CA MET A 232 -12.71 -4.08 21.84
C MET A 232 -13.80 -3.31 21.06
N ALA A 233 -14.01 -3.66 19.79
CA ALA A 233 -15.01 -3.01 18.96
C ALA A 233 -16.43 -3.20 19.53
N LYS A 234 -16.81 -4.42 19.86
CA LYS A 234 -18.15 -4.74 20.46
C LYS A 234 -18.39 -4.04 21.80
N GLY A 235 -17.35 -3.70 22.54
CA GLY A 235 -17.49 -3.00 23.82
C GLY A 235 -17.62 -1.47 23.71
N ALA A 236 -17.45 -0.90 22.52
CA ALA A 236 -17.34 0.54 22.32
C ALA A 236 -18.62 1.22 21.81
N ALA A 237 -19.54 0.50 21.18
CA ALA A 237 -20.76 1.06 20.63
C ALA A 237 -21.67 1.65 21.73
N MET A 238 -22.35 2.77 21.42
CA MET A 238 -23.24 3.44 22.38
C MET A 238 -24.27 4.31 21.67
N ASP A 239 -25.52 4.19 22.09
CA ASP A 239 -26.60 5.14 21.78
C ASP A 239 -26.36 6.43 22.58
N LEU A 240 -25.88 7.48 21.90
CA LEU A 240 -25.51 8.74 22.54
C LEU A 240 -26.71 9.70 22.69
N ASN A 241 -27.73 9.56 21.85
CA ASN A 241 -28.91 10.41 21.89
C ASN A 241 -30.04 9.82 22.75
N GLY A 242 -29.95 8.54 23.12
CA GLY A 242 -30.89 7.82 24.00
C GLY A 242 -32.23 7.51 23.34
N ASP A 243 -32.29 7.40 22.01
CA ASP A 243 -33.52 7.11 21.29
C ASP A 243 -33.80 5.61 21.10
N GLY A 244 -32.83 4.75 21.49
CA GLY A 244 -32.95 3.31 21.47
C GLY A 244 -32.56 2.66 20.14
N THR A 245 -31.94 3.43 19.22
CA THR A 245 -31.44 2.94 17.94
C THR A 245 -30.02 3.46 17.71
N ILE A 246 -29.17 2.68 17.09
CA ILE A 246 -27.83 3.14 16.69
C ILE A 246 -27.91 3.70 15.28
N SER A 247 -27.50 4.96 15.10
CA SER A 247 -27.55 5.71 13.83
C SER A 247 -26.25 6.42 13.52
N LYS A 248 -25.89 6.50 12.23
CA LYS A 248 -24.66 7.17 11.78
C LYS A 248 -24.63 8.67 12.05
N GLU A 249 -25.78 9.30 12.23
CA GLU A 249 -25.92 10.72 12.46
C GLU A 249 -25.51 11.13 13.88
N TYR A 250 -25.71 10.26 14.87
CA TYR A 250 -25.61 10.67 16.27
C TYR A 250 -24.75 9.76 17.15
N ASP A 251 -24.62 8.48 16.80
CA ASP A 251 -24.20 7.47 17.76
C ASP A 251 -22.75 7.01 17.55
N ARG A 252 -22.26 6.26 18.51
CA ARG A 252 -20.89 5.78 18.57
C ARG A 252 -20.82 4.32 18.15
N TYR A 253 -19.80 4.02 17.34
CA TYR A 253 -19.48 2.70 16.85
C TYR A 253 -18.15 2.18 17.42
N GLY A 254 -18.02 0.87 17.47
CA GLY A 254 -16.73 0.24 17.71
C GLY A 254 -15.86 0.20 16.47
N TYR A 255 -16.47 0.04 15.31
CA TYR A 255 -15.77 -0.05 14.04
C TYR A 255 -16.56 0.59 12.90
N VAL A 256 -15.86 1.36 12.07
CA VAL A 256 -16.40 1.90 10.83
C VAL A 256 -15.50 1.54 9.67
N THR A 257 -16.10 1.22 8.54
CA THR A 257 -15.38 0.78 7.34
C THR A 257 -16.13 1.12 6.06
N GLN A 258 -15.46 0.92 4.95
CA GLN A 258 -16.04 1.02 3.62
C GLN A 258 -16.10 -0.38 2.97
N LYS A 259 -17.12 -0.65 2.18
CA LYS A 259 -17.38 -1.98 1.58
C LYS A 259 -16.22 -2.58 0.77
N TRP A 260 -15.35 -1.75 0.18
CA TRP A 260 -14.19 -2.19 -0.60
C TRP A 260 -12.92 -2.39 0.25
N VAL A 261 -12.94 -1.98 1.52
CA VAL A 261 -11.78 -2.02 2.40
C VAL A 261 -11.92 -3.17 3.40
N GLY A 262 -12.81 -3.04 4.38
CA GLY A 262 -12.94 -4.00 5.47
C GLY A 262 -13.20 -5.45 5.06
N PRO A 263 -14.15 -5.74 4.16
CA PRO A 263 -14.42 -7.12 3.74
C PRO A 263 -13.23 -7.79 3.04
N VAL A 264 -12.50 -7.02 2.22
CA VAL A 264 -11.29 -7.51 1.54
C VAL A 264 -10.20 -7.80 2.55
N GLN A 265 -9.99 -6.89 3.51
CA GLN A 265 -8.98 -7.09 4.55
C GLN A 265 -9.33 -8.25 5.49
N ALA A 266 -10.57 -8.38 5.95
CA ALA A 266 -11.00 -9.50 6.79
C ALA A 266 -10.70 -10.86 6.14
N PHE A 267 -10.88 -10.97 4.83
CA PHE A 267 -10.52 -12.15 4.05
C PHE A 267 -8.99 -12.33 3.97
N ALA A 268 -8.28 -11.33 3.47
CA ALA A 268 -6.85 -11.41 3.18
C ALA A 268 -5.99 -11.59 4.43
N THR A 269 -6.26 -10.82 5.51
CA THR A 269 -5.49 -10.88 6.77
C THR A 269 -5.72 -12.18 7.56
N SER A 270 -6.78 -12.91 7.21
CA SER A 270 -6.98 -14.26 7.71
C SER A 270 -6.10 -15.31 6.99
N GLY A 271 -5.21 -14.89 6.10
CA GLY A 271 -4.34 -15.79 5.34
C GLY A 271 -5.07 -16.54 4.23
N LEU A 272 -6.27 -16.09 3.87
CA LEU A 272 -7.05 -16.64 2.77
C LEU A 272 -6.59 -16.03 1.43
N ARG A 273 -6.78 -16.77 0.35
CA ARG A 273 -6.52 -16.33 -1.02
C ARG A 273 -7.64 -16.79 -1.95
N VAL A 274 -8.01 -15.94 -2.87
CA VAL A 274 -8.97 -16.29 -3.93
C VAL A 274 -8.35 -17.32 -4.85
N VAL A 275 -7.09 -17.08 -5.22
CA VAL A 275 -6.30 -17.95 -6.10
C VAL A 275 -4.98 -18.29 -5.41
N SER A 276 -4.68 -19.56 -5.34
CA SER A 276 -3.37 -20.10 -4.94
C SER A 276 -2.67 -20.73 -6.14
N LYS A 277 -1.40 -21.06 -6.00
CA LYS A 277 -0.61 -21.71 -7.06
C LYS A 277 -0.04 -23.04 -6.59
N ASP A 278 0.14 -23.95 -7.51
CA ASP A 278 0.85 -25.20 -7.28
C ASP A 278 2.38 -25.04 -7.43
N ASP A 279 3.11 -26.13 -7.29
CA ASP A 279 4.58 -26.15 -7.36
C ASP A 279 5.13 -25.83 -8.77
N ASP A 280 4.29 -25.91 -9.80
CA ASP A 280 4.61 -25.59 -11.19
C ASP A 280 4.22 -24.13 -11.55
N ASP A 281 3.89 -23.31 -10.55
CA ASP A 281 3.46 -21.91 -10.70
C ASP A 281 2.11 -21.78 -11.46
N ILE A 282 1.26 -22.82 -11.40
CA ILE A 282 -0.06 -22.81 -12.05
C ILE A 282 -1.14 -22.45 -11.04
N PRO A 283 -1.92 -21.37 -11.30
CA PRO A 283 -2.96 -20.92 -10.39
C PRO A 283 -4.18 -21.83 -10.40
N TYR A 284 -4.79 -21.96 -9.22
CA TYR A 284 -6.08 -22.62 -9.02
C TYR A 284 -6.95 -21.84 -8.02
N ILE A 285 -8.27 -21.96 -8.12
CA ILE A 285 -9.20 -21.26 -7.22
C ILE A 285 -9.19 -21.95 -5.87
N SER A 286 -8.78 -21.22 -4.83
CA SER A 286 -8.60 -21.71 -3.46
C SER A 286 -9.51 -21.05 -2.42
N ILE A 287 -10.40 -20.16 -2.84
CA ILE A 287 -11.24 -19.35 -1.94
C ILE A 287 -12.10 -20.18 -0.97
N MET A 288 -12.46 -21.42 -1.31
CA MET A 288 -13.36 -22.26 -0.49
C MET A 288 -12.60 -23.12 0.50
N SER A 289 -12.81 -22.85 1.77
CA SER A 289 -12.34 -23.66 2.89
C SER A 289 -13.28 -23.50 4.09
N ASP A 290 -13.16 -24.39 5.08
CA ASP A 290 -13.89 -24.24 6.35
C ASP A 290 -13.53 -22.93 7.03
N LYS A 291 -12.26 -22.53 6.99
CA LYS A 291 -11.76 -21.25 7.49
C LYS A 291 -12.41 -20.06 6.79
N THR A 292 -12.60 -20.13 5.47
CA THR A 292 -13.27 -19.06 4.72
C THR A 292 -14.71 -18.86 5.21
N VAL A 293 -15.44 -19.95 5.42
CA VAL A 293 -16.81 -19.90 5.93
C VAL A 293 -16.85 -19.35 7.35
N GLU A 294 -15.91 -19.73 8.19
CA GLU A 294 -15.79 -19.22 9.57
C GLU A 294 -15.51 -17.71 9.58
N VAL A 295 -14.48 -17.26 8.85
CA VAL A 295 -14.12 -15.84 8.75
C VAL A 295 -15.28 -15.03 8.18
N PHE A 296 -15.92 -15.53 7.11
CA PHE A 296 -17.10 -14.90 6.53
C PHE A 296 -18.19 -14.69 7.56
N ASN A 297 -18.61 -15.74 8.27
CA ASN A 297 -19.68 -15.63 9.26
C ASN A 297 -19.30 -14.67 10.39
N ARG A 298 -18.09 -14.78 10.92
CA ARG A 298 -17.59 -13.93 12.00
C ARG A 298 -17.56 -12.47 11.62
N TYR A 299 -17.05 -12.15 10.41
CA TYR A 299 -16.99 -10.77 9.92
C TYR A 299 -18.41 -10.20 9.73
N PHE A 300 -19.31 -10.96 9.12
CA PHE A 300 -20.70 -10.51 8.93
C PHE A 300 -21.49 -10.42 10.23
N ASP A 301 -21.20 -11.22 11.25
CA ASP A 301 -21.76 -11.06 12.59
C ASP A 301 -21.41 -9.71 13.21
N LEU A 302 -20.20 -9.20 12.95
CA LEU A 302 -19.78 -7.88 13.42
C LEU A 302 -20.41 -6.75 12.60
N ILE A 303 -20.29 -6.79 11.28
CA ILE A 303 -20.69 -5.65 10.43
C ILE A 303 -22.22 -5.51 10.28
N GLU A 304 -23.01 -6.53 10.61
CA GLU A 304 -24.46 -6.48 10.65
C GLU A 304 -25.01 -6.17 12.06
N SER A 305 -24.12 -6.03 13.07
CA SER A 305 -24.49 -5.62 14.43
C SER A 305 -24.49 -4.09 14.57
N ASP A 306 -25.05 -3.62 15.68
CA ASP A 306 -25.00 -2.19 16.05
C ASP A 306 -23.58 -1.71 16.42
N ASP A 307 -22.61 -2.60 16.52
CA ASP A 307 -21.22 -2.27 16.87
C ASP A 307 -20.43 -1.69 15.69
N ALA A 308 -20.91 -1.89 14.46
CA ALA A 308 -20.17 -1.44 13.27
C ALA A 308 -21.05 -0.67 12.28
N PHE A 309 -20.39 0.20 11.49
CA PHE A 309 -21.00 0.87 10.34
C PHE A 309 -20.18 0.58 9.08
N VAL A 310 -20.86 0.12 8.03
CA VAL A 310 -20.28 -0.11 6.71
C VAL A 310 -20.82 0.92 5.74
N ASP A 311 -19.93 1.79 5.24
CA ASP A 311 -20.29 2.70 4.16
C ASP A 311 -20.33 1.96 2.83
N THR A 312 -21.49 1.96 2.19
CA THR A 312 -21.73 1.30 0.90
C THR A 312 -21.64 2.27 -0.28
N GLY A 313 -21.35 3.55 -0.01
CA GLY A 313 -21.14 4.58 -1.03
C GLY A 313 -19.83 4.43 -1.78
N ASP A 314 -19.57 5.36 -2.68
CA ASP A 314 -18.29 5.46 -3.35
C ASP A 314 -17.21 5.96 -2.37
N LEU A 315 -15.97 5.51 -2.57
CA LEU A 315 -14.82 6.00 -1.81
C LEU A 315 -14.64 7.50 -2.08
N SER A 316 -14.84 8.31 -1.07
CA SER A 316 -14.60 9.76 -1.11
C SER A 316 -14.20 10.27 0.27
N TYR A 317 -13.45 11.37 0.31
CA TYR A 317 -13.05 12.03 1.57
C TYR A 317 -14.23 12.63 2.36
N SER A 318 -15.42 12.63 1.80
CA SER A 318 -16.66 13.04 2.46
C SER A 318 -17.56 11.87 2.85
N ALA A 319 -17.04 10.64 2.75
CA ALA A 319 -17.79 9.43 3.10
C ALA A 319 -18.18 9.41 4.58
N ASP A 320 -19.30 8.77 4.88
CA ASP A 320 -19.86 8.80 6.23
C ASP A 320 -18.97 8.08 7.26
N PHE A 321 -18.30 6.99 6.87
CA PHE A 321 -17.40 6.27 7.77
C PHE A 321 -16.19 7.12 8.21
N ILE A 322 -15.65 7.96 7.31
CA ILE A 322 -14.58 8.93 7.62
C ILE A 322 -15.07 9.97 8.61
N LYS A 323 -16.23 10.60 8.33
CA LYS A 323 -16.82 11.63 9.21
C LYS A 323 -17.12 11.11 10.61
N ILE A 324 -17.65 9.89 10.74
CA ILE A 324 -17.93 9.28 12.04
C ILE A 324 -16.65 9.18 12.87
N PHE A 325 -15.52 8.78 12.24
CA PHE A 325 -14.25 8.70 12.94
C PHE A 325 -13.66 10.08 13.26
N GLU A 326 -13.69 11.03 12.31
CA GLU A 326 -13.24 12.43 12.52
C GLU A 326 -13.98 13.12 13.66
N GLU A 327 -15.28 12.84 13.81
CA GLU A 327 -16.12 13.36 14.89
C GLU A 327 -15.87 12.65 16.24
N GLY A 328 -14.92 11.72 16.30
CA GLY A 328 -14.59 10.96 17.51
C GLY A 328 -15.63 9.93 17.90
N ARG A 329 -16.49 9.49 16.96
CA ARG A 329 -17.61 8.57 17.19
C ARG A 329 -17.34 7.14 16.73
N SER A 330 -16.09 6.76 16.48
CA SER A 330 -15.68 5.37 16.29
C SER A 330 -14.37 5.05 17.00
N LEU A 331 -14.29 3.84 17.55
CA LEU A 331 -13.07 3.35 18.19
C LEU A 331 -12.02 2.98 17.15
N PHE A 332 -12.42 2.33 16.06
CA PHE A 332 -11.57 1.91 14.95
C PHE A 332 -12.14 2.33 13.60
N ILE A 333 -11.23 2.61 12.68
CA ILE A 333 -11.50 2.75 11.25
C ILE A 333 -10.37 2.08 10.47
N ASP A 334 -10.68 1.46 9.35
CA ASP A 334 -9.67 1.03 8.39
C ASP A 334 -9.68 1.88 7.13
N MET A 335 -8.49 2.08 6.57
CA MET A 335 -8.31 2.85 5.35
C MET A 335 -6.96 2.53 4.69
N ASN A 336 -6.76 3.02 3.49
CA ASN A 336 -5.47 2.97 2.84
C ASN A 336 -4.52 4.01 3.46
N MET A 337 -3.22 3.71 3.46
CA MET A 337 -2.22 4.59 4.06
C MET A 337 -2.24 6.00 3.48
N HIS A 338 -2.44 6.15 2.17
CA HIS A 338 -2.49 7.46 1.52
C HIS A 338 -3.71 8.31 1.94
N ASP A 339 -4.76 7.69 2.49
CA ASP A 339 -5.94 8.42 2.97
C ASP A 339 -5.77 8.92 4.41
N VAL A 340 -4.75 8.44 5.14
CA VAL A 340 -4.44 8.88 6.52
C VAL A 340 -4.15 10.39 6.59
N GLU A 341 -3.61 10.97 5.52
CA GLU A 341 -3.35 12.42 5.44
C GLU A 341 -4.62 13.25 5.60
N THR A 342 -5.77 12.73 5.18
CA THR A 342 -7.06 13.41 5.33
C THR A 342 -7.46 13.57 6.79
N MET A 343 -6.92 12.71 7.68
CA MET A 343 -7.17 12.75 9.11
C MET A 343 -6.27 13.74 9.87
N ARG A 344 -5.35 14.45 9.18
CA ARG A 344 -4.39 15.37 9.83
C ARG A 344 -5.05 16.48 10.64
N ASP A 345 -6.22 16.94 10.22
CA ASP A 345 -6.96 18.04 10.81
C ASP A 345 -7.98 17.58 11.89
N MET A 346 -8.06 16.28 12.15
CA MET A 346 -8.90 15.71 13.21
C MET A 346 -8.53 16.33 14.58
N ASP A 347 -9.51 16.69 15.38
CA ASP A 347 -9.28 17.30 16.70
C ASP A 347 -8.64 16.34 17.69
N THR A 348 -9.05 15.08 17.68
CA THR A 348 -8.52 14.01 18.56
C THR A 348 -7.34 13.30 17.91
N ASP A 349 -6.37 12.88 18.76
CA ASP A 349 -5.25 12.07 18.30
C ASP A 349 -5.69 10.62 18.03
N PHE A 350 -5.11 10.04 16.99
CA PHE A 350 -5.28 8.63 16.65
C PHE A 350 -3.93 7.91 16.62
N GLY A 351 -3.96 6.58 16.66
CA GLY A 351 -2.79 5.74 16.45
C GLY A 351 -2.99 4.86 15.22
N ILE A 352 -1.87 4.35 14.68
CA ILE A 352 -1.84 3.46 13.52
C ILE A 352 -1.42 2.07 14.00
N VAL A 353 -2.11 1.03 13.53
CA VAL A 353 -1.72 -0.37 13.70
C VAL A 353 -2.00 -1.17 12.43
N PRO A 354 -1.31 -2.30 12.19
CA PRO A 354 -1.69 -3.21 11.12
C PRO A 354 -3.11 -3.74 11.35
N TRP A 355 -3.77 -4.22 10.31
CA TRP A 355 -4.96 -5.02 10.48
C TRP A 355 -4.69 -6.20 11.41
N PRO A 356 -5.64 -6.57 12.29
CA PRO A 356 -5.44 -7.70 13.20
C PRO A 356 -5.28 -9.00 12.39
N LYS A 357 -4.35 -9.84 12.82
CA LYS A 357 -4.17 -11.16 12.24
C LYS A 357 -5.24 -12.14 12.75
N TYR A 358 -5.48 -13.20 12.01
CA TYR A 358 -6.54 -14.16 12.33
C TYR A 358 -6.42 -14.76 13.73
N ASP A 359 -5.23 -15.25 14.10
CA ASP A 359 -4.88 -15.80 15.41
C ASP A 359 -3.40 -15.53 15.74
N GLU A 360 -2.95 -15.95 16.92
CA GLU A 360 -1.56 -15.70 17.37
C GLU A 360 -0.52 -16.42 16.49
N ALA A 361 -0.89 -17.52 15.83
CA ALA A 361 0.02 -18.29 14.97
C ALA A 361 0.16 -17.71 13.56
N ALA A 362 -0.78 -16.85 13.13
CA ALA A 362 -0.74 -16.19 11.83
C ALA A 362 0.32 -15.07 11.80
N GLU A 363 0.80 -14.75 10.61
CA GLU A 363 1.59 -13.55 10.37
C GLU A 363 0.67 -12.34 10.10
N TYR A 364 1.18 -11.13 10.37
CA TYR A 364 0.49 -9.92 9.89
C TYR A 364 0.54 -9.88 8.37
N CYS A 365 -0.59 -9.60 7.76
CA CYS A 365 -0.64 -9.33 6.34
C CYS A 365 -1.69 -8.25 6.04
N THR A 366 -1.44 -7.50 4.99
CA THR A 366 -2.35 -6.47 4.50
C THR A 366 -2.43 -6.56 2.99
N ASN A 367 -3.65 -6.66 2.46
CA ASN A 367 -3.84 -6.62 1.03
C ASN A 367 -3.62 -5.20 0.53
N VAL A 368 -2.82 -5.05 -0.53
CA VAL A 368 -2.67 -3.78 -1.22
C VAL A 368 -3.89 -3.57 -2.12
N ASP A 369 -4.50 -2.39 -2.08
CA ASP A 369 -5.69 -2.10 -2.88
C ASP A 369 -5.40 -2.14 -4.39
N ALA A 370 -6.35 -2.66 -5.18
CA ALA A 370 -6.22 -2.75 -6.63
C ALA A 370 -6.12 -1.39 -7.33
N GLY A 371 -6.44 -0.31 -6.62
CA GLY A 371 -6.21 1.06 -7.07
C GLY A 371 -4.74 1.45 -7.16
N THR A 372 -3.80 0.65 -6.63
CA THR A 372 -2.36 0.94 -6.79
C THR A 372 -1.95 1.01 -8.26
N ASN A 373 -0.89 1.76 -8.55
CA ASN A 373 -0.27 1.78 -9.87
C ASN A 373 0.52 0.48 -10.09
N MET A 374 0.19 -0.23 -11.17
CA MET A 374 0.92 -1.42 -11.63
C MET A 374 1.61 -1.15 -12.96
N CYS A 375 2.82 -1.64 -13.07
CA CYS A 375 3.70 -1.40 -14.22
C CYS A 375 3.47 -2.48 -15.28
N VAL A 376 3.15 -2.06 -16.50
CA VAL A 376 3.13 -2.93 -17.68
C VAL A 376 3.83 -2.24 -18.85
N ILE A 377 4.51 -3.01 -19.67
CA ILE A 377 5.24 -2.51 -20.84
C ILE A 377 4.52 -2.97 -22.08
N PRO A 378 4.00 -2.05 -22.93
CA PRO A 378 3.35 -2.43 -24.18
C PRO A 378 4.26 -3.29 -25.06
N MET A 379 3.69 -4.33 -25.67
CA MET A 379 4.43 -5.18 -26.62
C MET A 379 4.93 -4.40 -27.85
N THR A 380 4.40 -3.20 -28.08
CA THR A 380 4.81 -2.28 -29.15
C THR A 380 5.94 -1.36 -28.75
N ALA A 381 6.44 -1.40 -27.51
CA ALA A 381 7.62 -0.64 -27.11
C ALA A 381 8.82 -1.04 -27.97
N SER A 382 9.37 -0.08 -28.73
CA SER A 382 10.34 -0.36 -29.80
C SER A 382 11.72 -0.77 -29.33
N ASP A 383 12.07 -0.45 -28.06
CA ASP A 383 13.40 -0.73 -27.49
C ASP A 383 13.27 -1.19 -26.03
N PRO A 384 13.04 -2.51 -25.81
CA PRO A 384 12.97 -3.07 -24.45
C PRO A 384 14.24 -2.93 -23.63
N GLU A 385 15.44 -2.86 -24.24
CA GLU A 385 16.69 -2.60 -23.50
C GLU A 385 16.64 -1.20 -22.88
N ARG A 386 16.33 -0.16 -23.67
CA ARG A 386 16.18 1.21 -23.17
C ARG A 386 15.13 1.29 -22.05
N THR A 387 13.96 0.72 -22.30
CA THR A 387 12.87 0.70 -21.31
C THR A 387 13.32 0.05 -20.01
N SER A 388 13.99 -1.11 -20.08
CA SER A 388 14.45 -1.83 -18.89
C SER A 388 15.53 -1.07 -18.11
N ILE A 389 16.45 -0.36 -18.77
CA ILE A 389 17.46 0.49 -18.12
C ILE A 389 16.79 1.64 -17.35
N ILE A 390 15.82 2.30 -17.96
CA ILE A 390 15.12 3.43 -17.32
C ILE A 390 14.30 2.94 -16.13
N LEU A 391 13.57 1.85 -16.26
CA LEU A 391 12.77 1.28 -15.18
C LEU A 391 13.61 0.82 -13.98
N GLU A 392 14.75 0.17 -14.25
CA GLU A 392 15.66 -0.26 -13.19
C GLU A 392 16.21 0.94 -12.42
N ALA A 393 16.67 1.99 -13.13
CA ALA A 393 17.14 3.22 -12.52
C ALA A 393 16.03 3.97 -11.76
N MET A 394 14.80 4.05 -12.32
CA MET A 394 13.65 4.67 -11.65
C MET A 394 13.32 3.96 -10.34
N SER A 395 13.31 2.63 -10.35
CA SER A 395 13.00 1.84 -9.15
C SER A 395 14.11 1.93 -8.11
N ALA A 396 15.37 1.89 -8.52
CA ALA A 396 16.50 2.04 -7.61
C ALA A 396 16.50 3.42 -6.92
N ILE A 397 16.33 4.52 -7.67
CA ILE A 397 16.25 5.87 -7.09
C ILE A 397 14.97 6.00 -6.23
N GLY A 398 13.86 5.42 -6.68
CA GLY A 398 12.61 5.37 -5.92
C GLY A 398 12.79 4.75 -4.54
N TYR A 399 13.44 3.59 -4.47
CA TYR A 399 13.73 2.87 -3.23
C TYR A 399 14.57 3.70 -2.24
N TYR A 400 15.63 4.36 -2.72
CA TYR A 400 16.57 5.08 -1.85
C TYR A 400 16.19 6.53 -1.57
N LYS A 401 15.34 7.17 -2.39
CA LYS A 401 14.98 8.58 -2.24
C LYS A 401 13.47 8.83 -2.08
N VAL A 402 12.64 8.34 -3.00
CA VAL A 402 11.20 8.66 -3.01
C VAL A 402 10.47 7.96 -1.87
N LEU A 403 10.72 6.67 -1.69
CA LEU A 403 10.05 5.90 -0.63
C LEU A 403 10.41 6.38 0.78
N PRO A 404 11.69 6.69 1.13
CA PRO A 404 12.01 7.33 2.40
C PRO A 404 11.35 8.70 2.58
N ALA A 405 11.28 9.54 1.53
CA ALA A 405 10.59 10.82 1.58
C ALA A 405 9.08 10.64 1.86
N TYR A 406 8.44 9.69 1.21
CA TYR A 406 7.04 9.34 1.47
C TYR A 406 6.81 8.87 2.92
N TYR A 407 7.71 8.05 3.47
CA TYR A 407 7.66 7.64 4.88
C TYR A 407 7.80 8.82 5.82
N GLU A 408 8.70 9.75 5.53
CA GLU A 408 8.89 10.95 6.35
C GLU A 408 7.60 11.77 6.40
N VAL A 409 6.93 11.99 5.28
CA VAL A 409 5.63 12.68 5.23
C VAL A 409 4.55 11.90 5.99
N ALA A 410 4.44 10.60 5.78
CA ALA A 410 3.50 9.76 6.51
C ALA A 410 3.74 9.81 8.02
N LEU A 411 5.00 9.84 8.45
CA LEU A 411 5.41 9.99 9.85
C LEU A 411 5.17 11.40 10.41
N GLN A 412 5.02 12.43 9.59
CA GLN A 412 4.69 13.79 10.04
C GLN A 412 3.19 14.00 10.30
N THR A 413 2.34 13.02 10.02
CA THR A 413 0.92 13.07 10.40
C THR A 413 0.73 13.04 11.92
N LYS A 414 -0.44 13.41 12.43
CA LYS A 414 -0.73 13.37 13.89
C LYS A 414 -0.47 12.01 14.55
N ALA A 415 -0.60 10.94 13.76
CA ALA A 415 -0.36 9.58 14.22
C ALA A 415 1.08 9.32 14.66
N SER A 416 2.04 9.98 14.04
CA SER A 416 3.47 9.75 14.22
C SER A 416 4.09 10.51 15.40
N ARG A 417 3.32 11.25 16.18
CA ARG A 417 3.84 11.94 17.36
C ARG A 417 4.31 10.98 18.47
N ASP A 418 4.12 9.69 18.27
CA ASP A 418 4.70 8.66 19.10
C ASP A 418 5.60 7.71 18.27
N ASN A 419 6.66 7.20 18.91
CA ASN A 419 7.61 6.26 18.29
C ASN A 419 6.95 4.92 17.93
N ASP A 420 5.85 4.56 18.57
CA ASP A 420 5.15 3.29 18.32
C ASP A 420 4.51 3.26 16.94
N SER A 421 3.95 4.37 16.45
CA SER A 421 3.36 4.43 15.10
C SER A 421 4.38 4.19 13.98
N ALA A 422 5.65 4.61 14.16
CA ALA A 422 6.71 4.33 13.19
C ALA A 422 6.98 2.82 13.08
N GLU A 423 7.11 2.12 14.22
CA GLU A 423 7.29 0.67 14.23
C GLU A 423 6.10 -0.07 13.60
N MET A 424 4.87 0.45 13.79
CA MET A 424 3.68 -0.14 13.14
C MET A 424 3.71 0.01 11.62
N LEU A 425 4.20 1.14 11.10
CA LEU A 425 4.33 1.34 9.65
C LEU A 425 5.37 0.39 9.04
N ASP A 426 6.46 0.08 9.75
CA ASP A 426 7.43 -0.92 9.29
C ASP A 426 6.80 -2.32 9.20
N ILE A 427 5.98 -2.70 10.19
CA ILE A 427 5.23 -3.96 10.18
C ILE A 427 4.25 -3.99 8.99
N ILE A 428 3.49 -2.90 8.77
CA ILE A 428 2.53 -2.79 7.66
C ILE A 428 3.25 -2.92 6.31
N LYS A 429 4.40 -2.25 6.15
CA LYS A 429 5.23 -2.35 4.94
C LYS A 429 5.62 -3.79 4.64
N ALA A 430 6.15 -4.49 5.66
CA ALA A 430 6.59 -5.87 5.53
C ALA A 430 5.43 -6.87 5.33
N ALA A 431 4.23 -6.49 5.77
CA ALA A 431 3.03 -7.34 5.74
C ALA A 431 2.25 -7.25 4.41
N ARG A 432 2.66 -6.45 3.45
CA ARG A 432 1.95 -6.31 2.17
C ARG A 432 1.89 -7.63 1.43
N ILE A 433 0.71 -7.94 0.91
CA ILE A 433 0.45 -9.14 0.13
C ILE A 433 -0.35 -8.80 -1.12
N TYR A 434 -0.24 -9.67 -2.10
CA TYR A 434 -0.97 -9.58 -3.36
C TYR A 434 -1.66 -10.90 -3.66
N ASP A 435 -2.96 -10.87 -3.93
CA ASP A 435 -3.73 -12.04 -4.34
C ASP A 435 -4.03 -11.95 -5.84
N LEU A 436 -3.45 -12.84 -6.65
CA LEU A 436 -3.69 -12.88 -8.09
C LEU A 436 -5.19 -12.86 -8.42
N GLY A 437 -6.01 -13.56 -7.64
CA GLY A 437 -7.44 -13.63 -7.87
C GLY A 437 -8.18 -12.32 -7.58
N TYR A 438 -7.66 -11.48 -6.70
CA TYR A 438 -8.20 -10.15 -6.42
C TYR A 438 -7.95 -9.17 -7.56
N TYR A 439 -6.75 -9.19 -8.16
CA TYR A 439 -6.38 -8.28 -9.24
C TYR A 439 -6.78 -8.80 -10.61
N ASN A 440 -6.57 -10.09 -10.89
CA ASN A 440 -6.88 -10.68 -12.18
C ASN A 440 -8.31 -11.22 -12.20
N TYR A 441 -9.24 -10.33 -12.58
CA TYR A 441 -10.67 -10.65 -12.66
C TYR A 441 -10.97 -11.92 -13.46
N GLU A 442 -10.23 -12.17 -14.53
CA GLU A 442 -10.49 -13.30 -15.43
C GLU A 442 -10.05 -14.64 -14.82
N THR A 443 -9.08 -14.64 -13.87
CA THR A 443 -8.67 -15.88 -13.18
C THR A 443 -9.68 -16.32 -12.12
N SER A 444 -10.45 -15.39 -11.57
CA SER A 444 -11.34 -15.65 -10.43
C SER A 444 -12.82 -15.36 -10.71
N MET A 445 -13.14 -14.58 -11.75
CA MET A 445 -14.49 -14.13 -12.08
C MET A 445 -15.23 -13.52 -10.87
N ALA A 446 -16.38 -14.12 -10.52
CA ALA A 446 -17.22 -13.65 -9.40
C ALA A 446 -16.50 -13.65 -8.03
N PHE A 447 -15.38 -14.33 -7.90
CA PHE A 447 -14.66 -14.44 -6.63
C PHE A 447 -13.68 -13.32 -6.37
N ASN A 448 -13.36 -12.49 -7.37
CA ASN A 448 -12.38 -11.40 -7.24
C ASN A 448 -12.76 -10.31 -6.22
N ASN A 449 -14.04 -10.19 -5.89
CA ASN A 449 -14.55 -9.25 -4.91
C ASN A 449 -14.81 -9.91 -3.54
N GLU A 450 -14.39 -11.15 -3.33
CA GLU A 450 -14.49 -11.91 -2.09
C GLU A 450 -15.82 -11.64 -1.33
N PHE A 451 -15.74 -11.09 -0.13
CA PHE A 451 -16.89 -10.81 0.72
C PHE A 451 -17.73 -9.60 0.29
N VAL A 452 -17.17 -8.69 -0.52
CA VAL A 452 -17.89 -7.48 -1.00
C VAL A 452 -19.16 -7.84 -1.75
N ASN A 453 -19.16 -8.95 -2.49
CA ASN A 453 -20.33 -9.40 -3.23
C ASN A 453 -21.58 -9.56 -2.35
N PHE A 454 -21.42 -9.93 -1.08
CA PHE A 454 -22.54 -10.15 -0.16
C PHE A 454 -23.09 -8.83 0.40
N ILE A 455 -22.29 -7.79 0.45
CA ILE A 455 -22.71 -6.43 0.81
C ILE A 455 -23.44 -5.79 -0.37
N ASP A 456 -22.88 -5.88 -1.58
CA ASP A 456 -23.47 -5.31 -2.79
C ASP A 456 -24.74 -6.05 -3.25
N THR A 457 -24.88 -7.31 -2.87
CA THR A 457 -26.01 -8.16 -3.30
C THR A 457 -26.66 -8.84 -2.09
N PRO A 458 -27.43 -8.11 -1.26
CA PRO A 458 -28.05 -8.68 -0.06
C PRO A 458 -28.93 -9.91 -0.32
N SER A 459 -29.44 -10.06 -1.55
CA SER A 459 -30.24 -11.24 -1.95
C SER A 459 -29.45 -12.55 -1.99
N LEU A 460 -28.11 -12.50 -1.94
CA LEU A 460 -27.27 -13.70 -1.77
C LEU A 460 -27.45 -14.30 -0.38
N GLY A 461 -27.89 -13.49 0.59
CA GLY A 461 -27.96 -13.89 2.00
C GLY A 461 -26.58 -14.28 2.54
N ARG A 462 -26.55 -14.87 3.74
CA ARG A 462 -25.31 -15.31 4.39
C ARG A 462 -25.01 -16.78 4.08
N ASN A 463 -24.89 -17.12 2.77
CA ASN A 463 -24.63 -18.49 2.32
C ASN A 463 -23.47 -18.56 1.34
N PHE A 464 -22.25 -18.43 1.88
CA PHE A 464 -21.02 -18.46 1.11
C PHE A 464 -20.86 -19.76 0.32
N THR A 465 -21.14 -20.91 0.92
CA THR A 465 -21.04 -22.24 0.28
C THR A 465 -21.91 -22.35 -0.97
N SER A 466 -23.19 -22.00 -0.86
CA SER A 466 -24.10 -22.05 -2.01
C SER A 466 -23.71 -21.08 -3.12
N TRP A 467 -23.18 -19.89 -2.76
CA TRP A 467 -22.68 -18.93 -3.72
C TRP A 467 -21.45 -19.46 -4.43
N TYR A 468 -20.50 -20.08 -3.70
CA TYR A 468 -19.33 -20.73 -4.27
C TYR A 468 -19.74 -21.84 -5.27
N GLU A 469 -20.58 -22.78 -4.85
CA GLU A 469 -21.03 -23.89 -5.70
C GLU A 469 -21.67 -23.43 -7.01
N LYS A 470 -22.41 -22.32 -6.95
CA LYS A 470 -23.05 -21.72 -8.14
C LYS A 470 -22.03 -21.16 -9.14
N ASN A 471 -20.91 -20.61 -8.67
CA ASN A 471 -19.97 -19.84 -9.48
C ASN A 471 -18.71 -20.62 -9.88
N ILE A 472 -18.28 -21.62 -9.13
CA ILE A 472 -16.98 -22.29 -9.30
C ILE A 472 -16.76 -22.87 -10.72
N LYS A 473 -17.78 -23.43 -11.34
CA LYS A 473 -17.66 -24.00 -12.67
C LYS A 473 -17.34 -22.93 -13.74
N ALA A 474 -17.96 -21.76 -13.61
CA ALA A 474 -17.71 -20.65 -14.53
C ALA A 474 -16.32 -20.03 -14.28
N ALA A 475 -15.94 -19.89 -13.02
CA ALA A 475 -14.63 -19.39 -12.64
C ALA A 475 -13.48 -20.30 -13.12
N ASN A 476 -13.59 -21.62 -12.93
CA ASN A 476 -12.59 -22.56 -13.45
C ASN A 476 -12.48 -22.49 -14.99
N LYS A 477 -13.60 -22.35 -15.70
CA LYS A 477 -13.56 -22.19 -17.15
C LYS A 477 -12.89 -20.89 -17.61
N SER A 478 -13.05 -19.82 -16.85
CA SER A 478 -12.37 -18.55 -17.12
C SER A 478 -10.87 -18.66 -16.86
N LEU A 479 -10.50 -19.26 -15.72
CA LEU A 479 -9.10 -19.56 -15.41
C LEU A 479 -8.42 -20.41 -16.48
N GLU A 480 -9.07 -21.49 -16.96
CA GLU A 480 -8.57 -22.32 -18.05
C GLU A 480 -8.32 -21.50 -19.33
N LYS A 481 -9.16 -20.48 -19.59
CA LYS A 481 -8.96 -19.59 -20.76
C LYS A 481 -7.71 -18.72 -20.58
N VAL A 482 -7.54 -18.12 -19.40
CA VAL A 482 -6.36 -17.32 -19.07
C VAL A 482 -5.08 -18.15 -19.18
N LEU A 483 -5.07 -19.35 -18.60
CA LEU A 483 -3.91 -20.24 -18.63
C LEU A 483 -3.39 -20.57 -20.03
N LYS A 484 -4.23 -20.56 -21.04
CA LYS A 484 -3.77 -20.81 -22.43
C LYS A 484 -2.79 -19.76 -22.90
N GLU A 485 -2.99 -18.48 -22.54
CA GLU A 485 -2.11 -17.37 -22.93
C GLU A 485 -0.73 -17.46 -22.23
N TYR A 486 -0.66 -18.15 -21.10
CA TYR A 486 0.58 -18.31 -20.32
C TYR A 486 1.29 -19.64 -20.57
N LEU A 487 0.60 -20.64 -21.14
CA LEU A 487 1.15 -21.99 -21.37
C LEU A 487 1.61 -22.18 -22.82
N ASP A 488 1.10 -21.40 -23.78
CA ASP A 488 1.47 -21.40 -25.19
C ASP A 488 2.72 -20.53 -25.43
#